data_17b649bd7d5ffee17ddb7389d5026264
#
_entry.id   17b649bd7d5ffee17ddb7389d5026264
#
_cell.length_a   1.000
_cell.length_b   1.000
_cell.length_c   1.000
_cell.angle_alpha   90.00
_cell.angle_beta   90.00
_cell.angle_gamma   90.00
#
_symmetry.space_group_name_H-M   'P 1'
#
loop_
_entity.id
_entity.type
_entity.pdbx_description
1 polymer ?
#
loop_
_entity_poly.entity_id
_entity_poly.type
_entity_poly.pdbx_seq_one_letter_code
_entity_poly.pdbx_strand_id
1 'polypeptide(L)'
;DALSITKGALYRHFESKQAIFDAILSKMEQIDKEKSDVNNVPAQSLDKTPNAYQKVSLENVFRFSLEMFRYWTEDDFASSFRKILTIEQYKSEKMRGLYAQYLSSGPVSYVSDIFKSLKIKEPYAEASRFYSVLFMYYSLYDLASNKEDVKQQFERALVTVTLDIKRSLT
;
A
#
# COMPACT_ATOMS: atom_id res chain seq x y z
N ASP A 1 -15.21 -2.26 22.81
CA ASP A 1 -16.38 -2.09 21.91
C ASP A 1 -16.30 -0.77 21.14
N ALA A 2 -15.35 -0.68 20.20
CA ALA A 2 -15.10 0.52 19.40
C ALA A 2 -16.31 0.92 18.49
N LEU A 3 -17.24 0.01 18.21
CA LEU A 3 -18.34 0.25 17.28
C LEU A 3 -19.72 0.29 17.95
N SER A 4 -19.83 0.12 19.25
CA SER A 4 -21.12 0.00 19.98
C SER A 4 -22.12 -1.00 19.34
N ILE A 5 -21.62 -1.91 18.50
CA ILE A 5 -22.41 -2.92 17.76
C ILE A 5 -22.20 -4.27 18.44
N THR A 6 -23.29 -4.93 18.81
CA THR A 6 -23.22 -6.27 19.38
C THR A 6 -22.82 -7.29 18.31
N LYS A 7 -22.15 -8.39 18.72
CA LYS A 7 -21.85 -9.52 17.84
C LYS A 7 -23.09 -10.01 17.08
N GLY A 8 -24.25 -10.04 17.74
CA GLY A 8 -25.52 -10.43 17.12
C GLY A 8 -26.00 -9.47 16.04
N ALA A 9 -25.80 -8.14 16.22
CA ALA A 9 -26.13 -7.15 15.20
C ALA A 9 -25.26 -7.31 13.94
N LEU A 10 -23.96 -7.60 14.11
CA LEU A 10 -23.05 -7.85 12.99
C LEU A 10 -23.48 -9.06 12.15
N TYR A 11 -23.87 -10.17 12.81
CA TYR A 11 -24.32 -11.39 12.13
C TYR A 11 -25.73 -11.30 11.53
N ARG A 12 -26.47 -10.20 11.74
CA ARG A 12 -27.70 -9.92 10.97
C ARG A 12 -27.40 -9.42 9.56
N HIS A 13 -26.24 -8.81 9.35
CA HIS A 13 -25.80 -8.26 8.05
C HIS A 13 -24.84 -9.17 7.31
N PHE A 14 -24.16 -10.06 8.01
CA PHE A 14 -23.17 -10.97 7.43
C PHE A 14 -23.42 -12.42 7.89
N GLU A 15 -23.55 -13.32 6.95
CA GLU A 15 -23.84 -14.74 7.22
C GLU A 15 -22.70 -15.47 7.95
N SER A 16 -21.47 -14.95 7.87
CA SER A 16 -20.29 -15.57 8.47
C SER A 16 -19.16 -14.57 8.71
N LYS A 17 -18.19 -14.97 9.54
CA LYS A 17 -16.93 -14.21 9.70
C LYS A 17 -16.20 -14.06 8.36
N GLN A 18 -16.30 -15.06 7.48
CA GLN A 18 -15.72 -15.01 6.15
C GLN A 18 -16.39 -13.92 5.29
N ALA A 19 -17.72 -13.83 5.31
CA ALA A 19 -18.46 -12.80 4.57
C ALA A 19 -18.09 -11.37 5.01
N ILE A 20 -17.84 -11.16 6.31
CA ILE A 20 -17.34 -9.89 6.82
C ILE A 20 -15.96 -9.59 6.21
N PHE A 21 -15.07 -10.57 6.21
CA PHE A 21 -13.72 -10.41 5.70
C PHE A 21 -13.69 -10.14 4.18
N ASP A 22 -14.53 -10.84 3.42
CA ASP A 22 -14.64 -10.64 1.98
C ASP A 22 -15.22 -9.24 1.64
N ALA A 23 -16.16 -8.73 2.44
CA ALA A 23 -16.65 -7.35 2.32
C ALA A 23 -15.55 -6.31 2.61
N ILE A 24 -14.67 -6.57 3.59
CA ILE A 24 -13.50 -5.75 3.88
C ILE A 24 -12.55 -5.72 2.67
N LEU A 25 -12.27 -6.89 2.07
CA LEU A 25 -11.41 -6.98 0.89
C LEU A 25 -11.98 -6.20 -0.29
N SER A 26 -13.27 -6.40 -0.60
CA SER A 26 -13.94 -5.66 -1.68
C SER A 26 -13.89 -4.14 -1.49
N LYS A 27 -14.04 -3.68 -0.25
CA LYS A 27 -13.90 -2.25 0.08
C LYS A 27 -12.47 -1.77 -0.14
N MET A 28 -11.45 -2.55 0.25
CA MET A 28 -10.04 -2.21 0.01
C MET A 28 -9.73 -2.09 -1.48
N GLU A 29 -10.16 -3.06 -2.29
CA GLU A 29 -9.96 -3.06 -3.75
C GLU A 29 -10.59 -1.83 -4.42
N GLN A 30 -11.79 -1.44 -4.00
CA GLN A 30 -12.45 -0.23 -4.49
C GLN A 30 -11.64 1.02 -4.16
N ILE A 31 -11.19 1.17 -2.92
CA ILE A 31 -10.42 2.34 -2.49
C ILE A 31 -9.06 2.41 -3.19
N ASP A 32 -8.37 1.28 -3.35
CA ASP A 32 -7.08 1.23 -4.05
C ASP A 32 -7.25 1.69 -5.51
N LYS A 33 -8.33 1.28 -6.18
CA LYS A 33 -8.65 1.73 -7.53
C LYS A 33 -8.90 3.24 -7.59
N GLU A 34 -9.74 3.77 -6.70
CA GLU A 34 -10.05 5.21 -6.63
C GLU A 34 -8.78 6.04 -6.41
N LYS A 35 -7.89 5.61 -5.51
CA LYS A 35 -6.61 6.30 -5.25
C LYS A 35 -5.66 6.23 -6.44
N SER A 36 -5.62 5.11 -7.15
CA SER A 36 -4.81 4.95 -8.37
C SER A 36 -5.27 5.91 -9.46
N ASP A 37 -6.58 6.01 -9.67
CA ASP A 37 -7.17 6.91 -10.68
C ASP A 37 -6.85 8.39 -10.39
N VAL A 38 -6.99 8.83 -9.14
CA VAL A 38 -6.69 10.21 -8.71
C VAL A 38 -5.22 10.58 -8.92
N ASN A 39 -4.31 9.64 -8.71
CA ASN A 39 -2.86 9.89 -8.82
C ASN A 39 -2.29 9.62 -10.21
N ASN A 40 -3.12 9.25 -11.17
CA ASN A 40 -2.68 8.88 -12.52
C ASN A 40 -1.61 7.76 -12.50
N VAL A 41 -1.79 6.78 -11.63
CA VAL A 41 -0.99 5.55 -11.60
C VAL A 41 -1.86 4.37 -12.02
N PRO A 42 -1.29 3.33 -12.66
CA PRO A 42 -2.08 2.19 -13.12
C PRO A 42 -2.70 1.42 -11.95
N ALA A 43 -3.97 1.06 -12.05
CA ALA A 43 -4.65 0.22 -11.05
C ALA A 43 -4.38 -1.28 -11.22
N GLN A 44 -3.80 -1.70 -12.35
CA GLN A 44 -3.51 -3.10 -12.68
C GLN A 44 -2.07 -3.26 -13.15
N SER A 45 -1.57 -4.51 -13.19
CA SER A 45 -0.23 -4.84 -13.65
C SER A 45 0.05 -4.40 -15.09
N LEU A 46 1.33 -4.20 -15.41
CA LEU A 46 1.82 -3.77 -16.72
C LEU A 46 1.31 -4.66 -17.87
N ASP A 47 1.28 -5.97 -17.66
CA ASP A 47 0.83 -6.95 -18.66
C ASP A 47 -0.66 -6.79 -19.02
N LYS A 48 -1.47 -6.32 -18.07
CA LYS A 48 -2.92 -6.14 -18.28
C LYS A 48 -3.28 -4.78 -18.89
N THR A 49 -2.54 -3.73 -18.54
CA THR A 49 -2.83 -2.35 -18.96
C THR A 49 -1.59 -1.58 -19.38
N PRO A 50 -0.84 -2.01 -20.41
CA PRO A 50 0.44 -1.39 -20.80
C PRO A 50 0.29 0.10 -21.15
N ASN A 51 -0.83 0.52 -21.75
CA ASN A 51 -1.06 1.91 -22.13
C ASN A 51 -1.21 2.85 -20.92
N ALA A 52 -1.68 2.34 -19.78
CA ALA A 52 -1.81 3.15 -18.56
C ALA A 52 -0.43 3.55 -17.99
N TYR A 53 0.58 2.73 -18.24
CA TYR A 53 1.95 2.98 -17.77
C TYR A 53 2.71 4.04 -18.58
N GLN A 54 2.28 4.35 -19.80
CA GLN A 54 2.95 5.35 -20.67
C GLN A 54 2.91 6.78 -20.11
N LYS A 55 1.95 7.07 -19.24
CA LYS A 55 1.73 8.41 -18.67
C LYS A 55 2.29 8.56 -17.25
N VAL A 56 2.84 7.50 -16.66
CA VAL A 56 3.35 7.52 -15.30
C VAL A 56 4.70 8.24 -15.25
N SER A 57 4.91 9.02 -14.21
CA SER A 57 6.18 9.68 -13.89
C SER A 57 6.64 9.31 -12.48
N LEU A 58 7.92 9.52 -12.16
CA LEU A 58 8.42 9.39 -10.79
C LEU A 58 7.69 10.33 -9.81
N GLU A 59 7.24 11.48 -10.30
CA GLU A 59 6.47 12.43 -9.48
C GLU A 59 5.08 11.86 -9.14
N ASN A 60 4.41 11.19 -10.08
CA ASN A 60 3.14 10.48 -9.79
C ASN A 60 3.35 9.41 -8.72
N VAL A 61 4.42 8.61 -8.84
CA VAL A 61 4.77 7.57 -7.86
C VAL A 61 5.04 8.18 -6.48
N PHE A 62 5.80 9.26 -6.43
CA PHE A 62 6.09 9.97 -5.18
C PHE A 62 4.82 10.46 -4.49
N ARG A 63 3.94 11.17 -5.21
CA ARG A 63 2.67 11.68 -4.65
C ARG A 63 1.76 10.54 -4.19
N PHE A 64 1.62 9.51 -5.03
CA PHE A 64 0.85 8.31 -4.67
C PHE A 64 1.39 7.66 -3.40
N SER A 65 2.71 7.55 -3.25
CA SER A 65 3.33 6.98 -2.05
C SER A 65 3.07 7.80 -0.79
N LEU A 66 3.06 9.14 -0.88
CA LEU A 66 2.69 10.01 0.24
C LEU A 66 1.22 9.80 0.66
N GLU A 67 0.31 9.70 -0.31
CA GLU A 67 -1.11 9.45 -0.03
C GLU A 67 -1.34 8.05 0.53
N MET A 68 -0.67 7.04 -0.02
CA MET A 68 -0.77 5.67 0.49
C MET A 68 -0.21 5.56 1.90
N PHE A 69 0.89 6.25 2.20
CA PHE A 69 1.41 6.28 3.57
C PHE A 69 0.37 6.84 4.54
N ARG A 70 -0.22 8.00 4.24
CA ARG A 70 -1.28 8.60 5.08
C ARG A 70 -2.49 7.67 5.20
N TYR A 71 -2.93 7.11 4.11
CA TYR A 71 -4.06 6.17 4.10
C TYR A 71 -3.80 4.95 5.00
N TRP A 72 -2.65 4.30 4.84
CA TRP A 72 -2.30 3.12 5.63
C TRP A 72 -1.97 3.40 7.10
N THR A 73 -1.75 4.65 7.47
CA THR A 73 -1.39 5.04 8.85
C THR A 73 -2.47 5.84 9.58
N GLU A 74 -3.21 6.72 8.89
CA GLU A 74 -4.13 7.68 9.50
C GLU A 74 -5.60 7.28 9.32
N ASP A 75 -5.95 6.56 8.26
CA ASP A 75 -7.32 6.05 8.08
C ASP A 75 -7.58 4.87 9.02
N ASP A 76 -8.64 4.95 9.81
CA ASP A 76 -8.97 3.93 10.82
C ASP A 76 -9.21 2.54 10.20
N PHE A 77 -9.86 2.49 9.03
CA PHE A 77 -10.15 1.24 8.35
C PHE A 77 -8.89 0.62 7.76
N ALA A 78 -8.10 1.38 6.99
CA ALA A 78 -6.89 0.90 6.34
C ALA A 78 -5.80 0.52 7.36
N SER A 79 -5.58 1.36 8.39
CA SER A 79 -4.58 1.07 9.43
C SER A 79 -4.95 -0.17 10.23
N SER A 80 -6.24 -0.38 10.54
CA SER A 80 -6.71 -1.60 11.20
C SER A 80 -6.55 -2.82 10.32
N PHE A 81 -6.88 -2.72 9.03
CA PHE A 81 -6.70 -3.80 8.06
C PHE A 81 -5.22 -4.20 7.92
N ARG A 82 -4.32 -3.23 7.79
CA ARG A 82 -2.86 -3.46 7.76
C ARG A 82 -2.38 -4.22 9.01
N LYS A 83 -2.79 -3.77 10.19
CA LYS A 83 -2.42 -4.40 11.46
C LYS A 83 -2.97 -5.83 11.57
N ILE A 84 -4.21 -6.05 11.15
CA ILE A 84 -4.81 -7.39 11.11
C ILE A 84 -4.01 -8.31 10.18
N LEU A 85 -3.69 -7.89 8.95
CA LEU A 85 -2.89 -8.69 8.03
C LEU A 85 -1.51 -9.02 8.61
N THR A 86 -0.86 -8.05 9.26
CA THR A 86 0.45 -8.24 9.91
C THR A 86 0.41 -9.30 11.01
N ILE A 87 -0.67 -9.34 11.80
CA ILE A 87 -0.82 -10.32 12.88
C ILE A 87 -1.25 -11.70 12.34
N GLU A 88 -2.15 -11.72 11.36
CA GLU A 88 -2.80 -12.94 10.89
C GLU A 88 -2.00 -13.71 9.84
N GLN A 89 -0.96 -13.12 9.23
CA GLN A 89 -0.17 -13.72 8.14
C GLN A 89 0.39 -15.11 8.47
N TYR A 90 0.62 -15.42 9.74
CA TYR A 90 1.18 -16.70 10.18
C TYR A 90 0.12 -17.77 10.44
N LYS A 91 -1.19 -17.43 10.43
CA LYS A 91 -2.25 -18.36 10.81
C LYS A 91 -2.76 -19.24 9.68
N SER A 92 -2.65 -18.79 8.42
CA SER A 92 -3.09 -19.56 7.27
C SER A 92 -2.41 -19.10 5.99
N GLU A 93 -2.42 -19.99 4.98
CA GLU A 93 -1.91 -19.66 3.65
C GLU A 93 -2.70 -18.50 2.99
N LYS A 94 -4.04 -18.48 3.16
CA LYS A 94 -4.88 -17.37 2.69
C LYS A 94 -4.42 -16.03 3.29
N MET A 95 -4.21 -15.95 4.60
CA MET A 95 -3.78 -14.73 5.27
C MET A 95 -2.37 -14.31 4.86
N ARG A 96 -1.46 -15.27 4.66
CA ARG A 96 -0.13 -15.02 4.11
C ARG A 96 -0.18 -14.46 2.70
N GLY A 97 -1.06 -15.02 1.85
CA GLY A 97 -1.29 -14.52 0.50
C GLY A 97 -1.80 -13.08 0.47
N LEU A 98 -2.75 -12.75 1.34
CA LEU A 98 -3.26 -11.37 1.47
C LEU A 98 -2.21 -10.40 2.01
N TYR A 99 -1.43 -10.81 3.01
CA TYR A 99 -0.30 -10.01 3.48
C TYR A 99 0.70 -9.75 2.35
N ALA A 100 1.05 -10.78 1.59
CA ALA A 100 1.94 -10.64 0.44
C ALA A 100 1.36 -9.67 -0.60
N GLN A 101 0.09 -9.80 -0.92
CA GLN A 101 -0.60 -8.95 -1.91
C GLN A 101 -0.64 -7.48 -1.51
N TYR A 102 -0.96 -7.17 -0.26
CA TYR A 102 -1.18 -5.78 0.17
C TYR A 102 0.05 -5.11 0.79
N LEU A 103 0.95 -5.88 1.41
CA LEU A 103 1.99 -5.31 2.28
C LEU A 103 3.42 -5.80 2.00
N SER A 104 3.62 -6.73 1.06
CA SER A 104 4.96 -7.27 0.80
C SER A 104 5.26 -7.33 -0.71
N SER A 105 5.26 -8.52 -1.30
CA SER A 105 5.64 -8.71 -2.71
C SER A 105 4.71 -8.01 -3.71
N GLY A 106 3.44 -7.85 -3.39
CA GLY A 106 2.47 -7.14 -4.25
C GLY A 106 2.88 -5.70 -4.54
N PRO A 107 3.04 -4.85 -3.51
CA PRO A 107 3.52 -3.48 -3.69
C PRO A 107 4.89 -3.39 -4.38
N VAL A 108 5.84 -4.27 -4.04
CA VAL A 108 7.16 -4.31 -4.71
C VAL A 108 7.01 -4.61 -6.19
N SER A 109 6.19 -5.62 -6.56
CA SER A 109 5.94 -5.97 -7.96
C SER A 109 5.27 -4.84 -8.71
N TYR A 110 4.30 -4.17 -8.10
CA TYR A 110 3.61 -3.02 -8.67
C TYR A 110 4.57 -1.85 -8.96
N VAL A 111 5.39 -1.47 -8.00
CA VAL A 111 6.40 -0.41 -8.19
C VAL A 111 7.44 -0.85 -9.22
N SER A 112 7.84 -2.13 -9.24
CA SER A 112 8.75 -2.68 -10.24
C SER A 112 8.18 -2.54 -11.66
N ASP A 113 6.89 -2.79 -11.86
CA ASP A 113 6.26 -2.63 -13.18
C ASP A 113 6.27 -1.17 -13.64
N ILE A 114 6.03 -0.22 -12.72
CA ILE A 114 6.19 1.20 -13.01
C ILE A 114 7.65 1.51 -13.38
N PHE A 115 8.60 1.03 -12.61
CA PHE A 115 10.03 1.28 -12.86
C PHE A 115 10.52 0.67 -14.17
N LYS A 116 9.98 -0.50 -14.57
CA LYS A 116 10.21 -1.06 -15.93
C LYS A 116 9.73 -0.11 -17.01
N SER A 117 8.51 0.44 -16.86
CA SER A 117 7.96 1.37 -17.84
C SER A 117 8.77 2.67 -17.96
N LEU A 118 9.38 3.10 -16.87
CA LEU A 118 10.30 4.24 -16.80
C LEU A 118 11.73 3.91 -17.23
N LYS A 119 12.01 2.66 -17.64
CA LYS A 119 13.34 2.18 -18.05
C LYS A 119 14.41 2.28 -16.96
N ILE A 120 14.02 2.17 -15.70
CA ILE A 120 14.94 2.13 -14.57
C ILE A 120 15.72 0.79 -14.63
N LYS A 121 17.03 0.87 -14.45
CA LYS A 121 17.89 -0.32 -14.34
C LYS A 121 17.55 -1.09 -13.06
N GLU A 122 17.62 -2.43 -13.12
CA GLU A 122 17.33 -3.30 -11.99
C GLU A 122 15.97 -2.95 -11.29
N PRO A 123 14.84 -2.88 -12.04
CA PRO A 123 13.59 -2.27 -11.57
C PRO A 123 13.03 -2.95 -10.32
N TYR A 124 13.24 -4.26 -10.14
CA TYR A 124 12.78 -4.97 -8.95
C TYR A 124 13.62 -4.63 -7.71
N ALA A 125 14.95 -4.53 -7.86
CA ALA A 125 15.84 -4.15 -6.77
C ALA A 125 15.55 -2.71 -6.30
N GLU A 126 15.40 -1.78 -7.26
CA GLU A 126 15.05 -0.40 -6.97
C GLU A 126 13.64 -0.25 -6.38
N ALA A 127 12.66 -1.03 -6.84
CA ALA A 127 11.33 -1.08 -6.25
C ALA A 127 11.36 -1.61 -4.81
N SER A 128 12.17 -2.64 -4.53
CA SER A 128 12.37 -3.16 -3.18
C SER A 128 12.98 -2.10 -2.26
N ARG A 129 14.00 -1.39 -2.72
CA ARG A 129 14.63 -0.29 -2.00
C ARG A 129 13.65 0.85 -1.73
N PHE A 130 12.89 1.25 -2.74
CA PHE A 130 11.87 2.29 -2.62
C PHE A 130 10.76 1.92 -1.63
N TYR A 131 10.18 0.73 -1.80
CA TYR A 131 9.07 0.28 -0.96
C TYR A 131 9.51 -0.01 0.49
N SER A 132 10.75 -0.40 0.73
CA SER A 132 11.27 -0.61 2.08
C SER A 132 11.17 0.64 2.96
N VAL A 133 11.24 1.84 2.37
CA VAL A 133 11.03 3.09 3.08
C VAL A 133 9.59 3.17 3.59
N LEU A 134 8.58 2.96 2.75
CA LEU A 134 7.17 2.97 3.18
C LEU A 134 6.92 1.91 4.25
N PHE A 135 7.38 0.69 4.00
CA PHE A 135 7.16 -0.45 4.88
C PHE A 135 7.74 -0.22 6.29
N MET A 136 8.97 0.29 6.37
CA MET A 136 9.62 0.59 7.65
C MET A 136 8.87 1.69 8.40
N TYR A 137 8.48 2.75 7.70
CA TYR A 137 7.81 3.89 8.32
C TYR A 137 6.39 3.59 8.80
N TYR A 138 5.70 2.56 8.31
CA TYR A 138 4.45 2.09 8.93
C TYR A 138 4.66 1.66 10.39
N SER A 139 5.72 0.89 10.64
CA SER A 139 6.03 0.44 12.01
C SER A 139 6.52 1.59 12.90
N LEU A 140 7.35 2.48 12.38
CA LEU A 140 7.80 3.67 13.11
C LEU A 140 6.62 4.56 13.48
N TYR A 141 5.67 4.77 12.56
CA TYR A 141 4.46 5.55 12.81
C TYR A 141 3.61 4.91 13.90
N ASP A 142 3.37 3.60 13.85
CA ASP A 142 2.53 2.93 14.86
C ASP A 142 3.09 3.08 16.29
N LEU A 143 4.41 3.06 16.45
CA LEU A 143 5.09 3.11 17.74
C LEU A 143 5.35 4.54 18.24
N ALA A 144 5.29 5.54 17.39
CA ALA A 144 5.69 6.90 17.74
C ALA A 144 4.69 7.60 18.66
N SER A 145 5.20 8.34 19.64
CA SER A 145 4.43 9.30 20.43
C SER A 145 4.15 10.59 19.65
N ASN A 146 5.10 11.01 18.81
CA ASN A 146 4.95 12.16 17.90
C ASN A 146 4.80 11.67 16.46
N LYS A 147 3.55 11.52 16.01
CA LYS A 147 3.22 11.05 14.66
C LYS A 147 3.67 12.04 13.58
N GLU A 148 3.60 13.33 13.86
CA GLU A 148 3.97 14.37 12.91
C GLU A 148 5.46 14.36 12.57
N ASP A 149 6.32 14.13 13.55
CA ASP A 149 7.75 13.98 13.33
C ASP A 149 8.06 12.77 12.42
N VAL A 150 7.39 11.65 12.63
CA VAL A 150 7.56 10.45 11.77
C VAL A 150 7.11 10.72 10.33
N LYS A 151 6.02 11.47 10.12
CA LYS A 151 5.58 11.87 8.77
C LYS A 151 6.63 12.71 8.06
N GLN A 152 7.21 13.69 8.74
CA GLN A 152 8.27 14.51 8.18
C GLN A 152 9.54 13.71 7.86
N GLN A 153 9.92 12.78 8.72
CA GLN A 153 11.06 11.89 8.48
C GLN A 153 10.78 10.96 7.28
N PHE A 154 9.57 10.41 7.19
CA PHE A 154 9.15 9.62 6.05
C PHE A 154 9.25 10.40 4.73
N GLU A 155 8.70 11.61 4.69
CA GLU A 155 8.76 12.45 3.49
C GLU A 155 10.19 12.73 3.05
N ARG A 156 11.09 13.08 3.98
CA ARG A 156 12.52 13.27 3.68
C ARG A 156 13.18 12.00 3.14
N ALA A 157 12.90 10.85 3.74
CA ALA A 157 13.44 9.56 3.28
C ALA A 157 12.92 9.21 1.88
N LEU A 158 11.62 9.46 1.62
CA LEU A 158 11.01 9.21 0.32
C LEU A 158 11.58 10.15 -0.76
N VAL A 159 11.79 11.44 -0.45
CA VAL A 159 12.48 12.38 -1.35
C VAL A 159 13.87 11.87 -1.67
N THR A 160 14.64 11.44 -0.68
CA THR A 160 16.01 10.97 -0.87
C THR A 160 16.07 9.78 -1.82
N VAL A 161 15.27 8.73 -1.56
CA VAL A 161 15.27 7.53 -2.42
C VAL A 161 14.78 7.84 -3.83
N THR A 162 13.80 8.75 -3.98
CA THR A 162 13.29 9.18 -5.29
C THR A 162 14.34 9.94 -6.09
N LEU A 163 15.10 10.82 -5.46
CA LEU A 163 16.20 11.54 -6.11
C LEU A 163 17.33 10.62 -6.53
N ASP A 164 17.68 9.63 -5.72
CA ASP A 164 18.70 8.65 -6.08
C ASP A 164 18.30 7.83 -7.31
N ILE A 165 17.03 7.38 -7.34
CA ILE A 165 16.49 6.67 -8.50
C ILE A 165 16.51 7.57 -9.75
N LYS A 166 16.14 8.84 -9.61
CA LYS A 166 16.19 9.81 -10.72
C LYS A 166 17.59 10.00 -11.29
N ARG A 167 18.61 10.05 -10.43
CA ARG A 167 20.02 10.15 -10.85
C ARG A 167 20.51 8.93 -11.61
N SER A 168 19.96 7.76 -11.34
CA SER A 168 20.31 6.53 -12.08
C SER A 168 19.69 6.45 -13.48
N LEU A 169 18.78 7.37 -13.85
CA LEU A 169 18.18 7.49 -15.18
C LEU A 169 19.02 8.37 -16.14
N THR A 170 19.92 9.19 -15.60
CA THR A 170 20.83 10.04 -16.36
C THR A 170 22.16 9.35 -16.59
#